data_d74855fc425acae4ff8f09f5258e2e7b
#
_entry.id   d74855fc425acae4ff8f09f5258e2e7b
#
_cell.length_a   1.000
_cell.length_b   1.000
_cell.length_c   1.000
_cell.angle_alpha   90.00
_cell.angle_beta   90.00
_cell.angle_gamma   90.00
#
_symmetry.space_group_name_H-M   'P 1'
#
loop_
_entity.id
_entity.type
_entity.pdbx_description
1 polymer ?
#
loop_
_entity_poly.entity_id
_entity_poly.type
_entity_poly.pdbx_seq_one_letter_code
_entity_poly.pdbx_strand_id
1 'polypeptide(L)'
;MEKNTKAKRSTFAVLFYLNTSKRRKDGTCPIVGRITVDANSVQFSTKINLSSPDWDAKKGRAKKERKELSDINRTLDRLEKQVKAHYYRIVETEGYVTAERIKNALNGIGEKASHLLQLFQEHNTEFEKRVGVNRVYDTYYSYLLTYKHLSNFIRVKYNSEDVPLVSLTHKFINDFDFYLRVEKRMQASTVLSRMIALKKIITRAINQGTLKRNPFINYVAEQPLKKYRHLTEEEFQKLLTTPIATKRYYRTRDWFVFSSFTGLSYADMCAFSVDNLITEQDGSTWIKIPRQKTGTVCSIKLLSIPLMIIEKYKDERKTNKVFNMTNLAGIEANLKVIARLCGIDRNLTYHMARHTYATQTCISQGVPIETLSKLMGHRSIQTTQIYAKITNQKVNEDMKRLFTKVNGKYQVIESDITSNIAHKKFSQWLKVKQIFPEKK
;
A
#
# COMPACT_ATOMS: atom_id res chain seq x y z
N MET A 1 49.07 16.55 11.91
CA MET A 1 48.95 16.27 13.36
C MET A 1 47.48 15.93 13.64
N GLU A 2 47.11 14.67 13.48
CA GLU A 2 45.78 14.15 13.87
C GLU A 2 45.73 13.99 15.38
N LYS A 3 44.88 14.75 16.05
CA LYS A 3 44.58 14.56 17.46
C LYS A 3 43.77 13.27 17.66
N ASN A 4 44.48 12.27 18.15
CA ASN A 4 43.92 11.00 18.63
C ASN A 4 43.02 11.31 19.86
N THR A 5 41.72 11.51 19.63
CA THR A 5 40.72 11.62 20.70
C THR A 5 40.47 10.23 21.26
N LYS A 6 41.17 9.87 22.33
CA LYS A 6 40.86 8.67 23.13
C LYS A 6 39.39 8.71 23.52
N ALA A 7 38.61 7.78 23.03
CA ALA A 7 37.21 7.59 23.42
C ALA A 7 37.14 7.49 24.96
N LYS A 8 36.44 8.41 25.60
CA LYS A 8 36.20 8.43 27.03
C LYS A 8 35.50 7.14 27.42
N ARG A 9 36.12 6.27 28.20
CA ARG A 9 35.49 5.04 28.69
C ARG A 9 34.29 5.43 29.54
N SER A 10 33.09 5.03 29.09
CA SER A 10 31.85 5.21 29.84
C SER A 10 31.90 4.44 31.14
N THR A 11 31.57 5.08 32.27
CA THR A 11 31.48 4.43 33.57
C THR A 11 30.12 3.79 33.74
N PHE A 12 30.08 2.50 34.02
CA PHE A 12 28.83 1.75 34.20
C PHE A 12 28.84 0.97 35.51
N ALA A 13 27.79 1.14 36.34
CA ALA A 13 27.63 0.41 37.59
C ALA A 13 26.18 0.05 37.84
N VAL A 14 25.97 -1.09 38.50
CA VAL A 14 24.68 -1.58 39.01
C VAL A 14 24.81 -1.85 40.50
N LEU A 15 23.96 -1.25 41.31
CA LEU A 15 23.94 -1.40 42.76
C LEU A 15 22.53 -1.77 43.23
N PHE A 16 22.45 -2.58 44.30
CA PHE A 16 21.20 -2.83 45.00
C PHE A 16 21.29 -2.31 46.42
N TYR A 17 20.22 -1.75 46.93
CA TYR A 17 20.12 -1.26 48.30
C TYR A 17 18.71 -1.40 48.85
N LEU A 18 18.60 -1.47 50.16
CA LEU A 18 17.32 -1.51 50.88
C LEU A 18 16.80 -0.09 51.06
N ASN A 19 15.58 0.19 50.56
CA ASN A 19 14.95 1.51 50.73
C ASN A 19 14.17 1.56 52.07
N THR A 20 14.86 1.95 53.14
CA THR A 20 14.30 2.03 54.48
C THR A 20 13.23 3.11 54.64
N SER A 21 13.26 4.15 53.77
CA SER A 21 12.24 5.21 53.80
C SER A 21 10.84 4.74 53.36
N LYS A 22 10.78 3.58 52.67
CA LYS A 22 9.51 2.95 52.23
C LYS A 22 9.21 1.67 52.97
N ARG A 23 9.36 1.69 54.28
CA ARG A 23 9.04 0.55 55.16
C ARG A 23 7.54 0.24 55.13
N ARG A 24 7.20 -1.01 54.90
CA ARG A 24 5.83 -1.54 54.88
C ARG A 24 5.29 -1.79 56.29
N LYS A 25 3.97 -1.98 56.43
CA LYS A 25 3.33 -2.31 57.71
C LYS A 25 3.83 -3.64 58.30
N ASP A 26 4.30 -4.57 57.51
CA ASP A 26 4.88 -5.85 57.90
C ASP A 26 6.35 -5.75 58.32
N GLY A 27 6.92 -4.54 58.40
CA GLY A 27 8.29 -4.30 58.80
C GLY A 27 9.33 -4.49 57.70
N THR A 28 8.94 -4.97 56.49
CA THR A 28 9.83 -5.15 55.37
C THR A 28 10.05 -3.84 54.58
N CYS A 29 11.18 -3.75 53.88
CA CYS A 29 11.54 -2.64 53.00
C CYS A 29 11.81 -3.14 51.59
N PRO A 30 11.45 -2.38 50.52
CA PRO A 30 11.72 -2.81 49.17
C PRO A 30 13.22 -2.69 48.82
N ILE A 31 13.74 -3.73 48.13
CA ILE A 31 15.07 -3.68 47.52
C ILE A 31 14.95 -2.92 46.21
N VAL A 32 15.78 -1.90 46.03
CA VAL A 32 15.81 -1.03 44.84
C VAL A 32 17.15 -1.24 44.12
N GLY A 33 17.08 -1.41 42.80
CA GLY A 33 18.26 -1.38 41.94
C GLY A 33 18.57 0.05 41.46
N ARG A 34 19.84 0.41 41.36
CA ARG A 34 20.34 1.66 40.79
C ARG A 34 21.27 1.35 39.64
N ILE A 35 20.97 1.91 38.47
CA ILE A 35 21.83 1.89 37.30
C ILE A 35 22.52 3.24 37.17
N THR A 36 23.84 3.27 37.06
CA THR A 36 24.60 4.50 36.85
C THR A 36 25.39 4.38 35.56
N VAL A 37 25.31 5.42 34.71
CA VAL A 37 26.09 5.57 33.47
C VAL A 37 26.57 7.02 33.42
N ASP A 38 27.88 7.23 33.32
CA ASP A 38 28.51 8.56 33.22
C ASP A 38 27.97 9.57 34.24
N ALA A 39 28.00 9.20 35.52
CA ALA A 39 27.50 9.95 36.67
C ALA A 39 25.98 10.16 36.76
N ASN A 40 25.20 9.83 35.71
CA ASN A 40 23.74 9.85 35.76
C ASN A 40 23.20 8.52 36.30
N SER A 41 22.29 8.58 37.27
CA SER A 41 21.73 7.38 37.86
C SER A 41 20.21 7.36 37.83
N VAL A 42 19.63 6.16 37.61
CA VAL A 42 18.19 5.90 37.69
C VAL A 42 17.92 4.69 38.59
N GLN A 43 16.76 4.72 39.24
CA GLN A 43 16.31 3.62 40.09
C GLN A 43 15.29 2.75 39.36
N PHE A 44 15.28 1.44 39.67
CA PHE A 44 14.27 0.51 39.24
C PHE A 44 13.83 -0.43 40.37
N SER A 45 12.59 -0.88 40.33
CA SER A 45 12.04 -1.79 41.33
C SER A 45 12.50 -3.22 41.07
N THR A 46 12.98 -3.92 42.09
CA THR A 46 13.24 -5.35 42.03
C THR A 46 11.98 -6.19 42.31
N LYS A 47 10.91 -5.57 42.83
CA LYS A 47 9.70 -6.21 43.35
C LYS A 47 9.95 -7.15 44.53
N ILE A 48 11.10 -7.09 45.16
CA ILE A 48 11.50 -7.90 46.32
C ILE A 48 11.48 -7.01 47.54
N ASN A 49 10.95 -7.53 48.66
CA ASN A 49 10.97 -6.87 49.96
C ASN A 49 11.77 -7.71 50.94
N LEU A 50 12.48 -7.08 51.87
CA LEU A 50 13.31 -7.76 52.85
C LEU A 50 13.31 -6.98 54.16
N SER A 51 13.47 -7.68 55.28
CA SER A 51 13.69 -7.04 56.57
C SER A 51 15.08 -6.43 56.71
N SER A 52 15.19 -5.32 57.39
CA SER A 52 16.47 -4.59 57.53
C SER A 52 17.60 -5.42 58.16
N PRO A 53 17.36 -6.26 59.18
CA PRO A 53 18.40 -7.13 59.78
C PRO A 53 18.99 -8.16 58.80
N ASP A 54 18.20 -8.60 57.80
CA ASP A 54 18.62 -9.62 56.83
C ASP A 54 19.41 -9.03 55.63
N TRP A 55 19.63 -7.72 55.57
CA TRP A 55 20.35 -7.03 54.51
C TRP A 55 21.77 -6.69 54.89
N ASP A 56 22.73 -7.03 54.03
CA ASP A 56 24.13 -6.58 54.09
C ASP A 56 24.32 -5.35 53.17
N ALA A 57 24.34 -4.18 53.75
CA ALA A 57 24.46 -2.91 53.02
C ALA A 57 25.82 -2.76 52.30
N LYS A 58 26.89 -3.34 52.84
CA LYS A 58 28.23 -3.27 52.22
C LYS A 58 28.32 -4.12 50.96
N LYS A 59 27.68 -5.29 50.97
CA LYS A 59 27.66 -6.22 49.83
C LYS A 59 26.53 -5.92 48.84
N GLY A 60 25.50 -5.14 49.25
CA GLY A 60 24.31 -4.92 48.46
C GLY A 60 23.52 -6.22 48.18
N ARG A 61 23.48 -7.15 49.17
CA ARG A 61 22.89 -8.48 49.08
C ARG A 61 22.23 -8.88 50.40
N ALA A 62 21.33 -9.85 50.34
CA ALA A 62 20.80 -10.48 51.56
C ALA A 62 21.86 -11.33 52.22
N LYS A 63 21.83 -11.43 53.58
CA LYS A 63 22.72 -12.30 54.35
C LYS A 63 22.48 -13.78 54.01
N LYS A 64 23.53 -14.61 53.95
CA LYS A 64 23.42 -16.01 53.45
C LYS A 64 22.91 -17.04 54.48
N GLU A 65 22.31 -16.60 55.55
CA GLU A 65 22.00 -17.46 56.71
C GLU A 65 20.81 -18.44 56.52
N ARG A 66 19.95 -18.16 55.53
CA ARG A 66 18.77 -18.96 55.21
C ARG A 66 18.61 -19.19 53.69
N LYS A 67 17.99 -20.34 53.31
CA LYS A 67 17.75 -20.72 51.92
C LYS A 67 16.99 -19.65 51.13
N GLU A 68 15.94 -19.06 51.74
CA GLU A 68 15.10 -17.98 51.14
C GLU A 68 15.92 -16.76 50.82
N LEU A 69 16.90 -16.37 51.64
CA LEU A 69 17.80 -15.25 51.42
C LEU A 69 18.78 -15.52 50.26
N SER A 70 19.18 -16.79 50.07
CA SER A 70 19.97 -17.24 48.94
C SER A 70 19.17 -17.11 47.61
N ASP A 71 17.87 -17.42 47.61
CA ASP A 71 17.03 -17.30 46.39
C ASP A 71 16.80 -15.84 46.01
N ILE A 72 16.69 -14.94 47.02
CA ILE A 72 16.70 -13.49 46.77
C ILE A 72 18.00 -13.07 46.09
N ASN A 73 19.15 -13.51 46.58
CA ASN A 73 20.44 -13.17 45.96
C ASN A 73 20.56 -13.71 44.52
N ARG A 74 20.09 -14.93 44.24
CA ARG A 74 20.00 -15.44 42.84
C ARG A 74 19.15 -14.54 41.95
N THR A 75 18.04 -14.03 42.47
CA THR A 75 17.16 -13.15 41.72
C THR A 75 17.84 -11.80 41.45
N LEU A 76 18.52 -11.22 42.43
CA LEU A 76 19.34 -10.01 42.27
C LEU A 76 20.48 -10.20 41.26
N ASP A 77 21.18 -11.33 41.31
CA ASP A 77 22.24 -11.67 40.34
C ASP A 77 21.71 -11.84 38.92
N ARG A 78 20.48 -12.41 38.76
CA ARG A 78 19.81 -12.49 37.47
C ARG A 78 19.46 -11.09 36.92
N LEU A 79 18.91 -10.23 37.77
CA LEU A 79 18.61 -8.83 37.40
C LEU A 79 19.87 -8.06 37.02
N GLU A 80 20.97 -8.24 37.77
CA GLU A 80 22.25 -7.62 37.45
C GLU A 80 22.80 -8.09 36.08
N LYS A 81 22.71 -9.39 35.80
CA LYS A 81 23.09 -9.95 34.50
C LYS A 81 22.25 -9.40 33.36
N GLN A 82 20.92 -9.26 33.57
CA GLN A 82 20.02 -8.66 32.57
C GLN A 82 20.38 -7.19 32.29
N VAL A 83 20.60 -6.38 33.34
CA VAL A 83 21.00 -4.97 33.19
C VAL A 83 22.32 -4.85 32.42
N LYS A 84 23.34 -5.70 32.77
CA LYS A 84 24.60 -5.74 32.03
C LYS A 84 24.44 -6.14 30.57
N ALA A 85 23.61 -7.14 30.29
CA ALA A 85 23.31 -7.58 28.93
C ALA A 85 22.67 -6.46 28.10
N HIS A 86 21.70 -5.73 28.67
CA HIS A 86 21.09 -4.57 28.01
C HIS A 86 22.12 -3.44 27.77
N TYR A 87 23.00 -3.15 28.73
CA TYR A 87 24.06 -2.18 28.56
C TYR A 87 24.97 -2.50 27.38
N TYR A 88 25.54 -3.71 27.33
CA TYR A 88 26.43 -4.11 26.24
C TYR A 88 25.71 -4.16 24.87
N ARG A 89 24.48 -4.65 24.84
CA ARG A 89 23.67 -4.66 23.60
C ARG A 89 23.43 -3.25 23.07
N ILE A 90 23.04 -2.30 23.94
CA ILE A 90 22.75 -0.91 23.54
C ILE A 90 24.05 -0.22 23.08
N VAL A 91 25.16 -0.39 23.79
CA VAL A 91 26.45 0.18 23.39
C VAL A 91 26.89 -0.35 22.02
N GLU A 92 26.74 -1.66 21.79
CA GLU A 92 27.12 -2.28 20.51
C GLU A 92 26.22 -1.84 19.35
N THR A 93 24.91 -1.67 19.58
CA THR A 93 23.95 -1.37 18.51
C THR A 93 23.75 0.13 18.26
N GLU A 94 23.84 0.97 19.31
CA GLU A 94 23.49 2.40 19.24
C GLU A 94 24.72 3.31 19.44
N GLY A 95 25.88 2.74 19.88
CA GLY A 95 27.12 3.48 20.13
C GLY A 95 27.06 4.44 21.30
N TYR A 96 25.88 4.63 21.91
CA TYR A 96 25.60 5.53 23.01
C TYR A 96 24.55 4.92 23.94
N VAL A 97 24.77 5.07 25.27
CA VAL A 97 23.86 4.50 26.27
C VAL A 97 23.62 5.48 27.43
N THR A 98 22.39 5.50 27.93
CA THR A 98 22.02 6.23 29.15
C THR A 98 21.42 5.28 30.18
N ALA A 99 21.52 5.63 31.48
CA ALA A 99 20.91 4.85 32.55
C ALA A 99 19.39 4.69 32.36
N GLU A 100 18.68 5.72 31.88
CA GLU A 100 17.25 5.68 31.57
C GLU A 100 16.94 4.72 30.42
N ARG A 101 17.80 4.68 29.39
CA ARG A 101 17.65 3.75 28.24
C ARG A 101 17.75 2.30 28.66
N ILE A 102 18.69 1.98 29.58
CA ILE A 102 18.84 0.62 30.13
C ILE A 102 17.61 0.25 30.97
N LYS A 103 17.14 1.16 31.84
CA LYS A 103 15.94 0.94 32.66
C LYS A 103 14.70 0.70 31.79
N ASN A 104 14.53 1.46 30.72
CA ASN A 104 13.44 1.28 29.77
C ASN A 104 13.51 -0.08 29.07
N ALA A 105 14.71 -0.52 28.64
CA ALA A 105 14.92 -1.83 28.08
C ALA A 105 14.64 -2.95 29.09
N LEU A 106 15.04 -2.78 30.36
CA LEU A 106 14.74 -3.73 31.44
C LEU A 106 13.23 -3.90 31.69
N ASN A 107 12.46 -2.80 31.50
CA ASN A 107 11.01 -2.80 31.63
C ASN A 107 10.29 -3.15 30.32
N GLY A 108 10.98 -3.53 29.25
CA GLY A 108 10.40 -3.76 27.93
C GLY A 108 9.88 -2.50 27.24
N ILE A 109 10.20 -1.31 27.76
CA ILE A 109 9.77 -0.03 27.18
C ILE A 109 10.71 0.37 26.05
N GLY A 110 10.16 0.47 24.83
CA GLY A 110 10.93 0.84 23.64
C GLY A 110 11.83 -0.28 23.12
N GLU A 111 11.63 -1.54 23.53
CA GLU A 111 12.24 -2.68 22.84
C GLU A 111 11.65 -2.79 21.43
N LYS A 112 12.54 -2.89 20.45
CA LYS A 112 12.12 -3.15 19.07
C LYS A 112 11.58 -4.57 19.00
N ALA A 113 10.48 -4.77 18.31
CA ALA A 113 9.95 -6.10 18.05
C ALA A 113 11.04 -7.00 17.51
N SER A 114 11.28 -8.13 18.18
CA SER A 114 12.30 -9.10 17.78
C SER A 114 11.74 -10.22 16.91
N HIS A 115 10.41 -10.34 16.84
CA HIS A 115 9.68 -11.39 16.13
C HIS A 115 8.78 -10.81 15.04
N LEU A 116 8.51 -11.59 14.02
CA LEU A 116 7.82 -11.14 12.81
C LEU A 116 6.36 -10.80 13.05
N LEU A 117 5.61 -11.69 13.70
CA LEU A 117 4.18 -11.46 13.97
C LEU A 117 3.98 -10.37 15.02
N GLN A 118 4.87 -10.27 16.01
CA GLN A 118 4.88 -9.17 16.97
C GLN A 118 5.00 -7.82 16.24
N LEU A 119 5.97 -7.66 15.33
CA LEU A 119 6.16 -6.43 14.55
C LEU A 119 4.95 -6.15 13.66
N PHE A 120 4.38 -7.19 13.06
CA PHE A 120 3.20 -7.06 12.22
C PHE A 120 1.99 -6.61 13.03
N GLN A 121 1.81 -7.14 14.23
CA GLN A 121 0.72 -6.76 15.13
C GLN A 121 0.86 -5.30 15.59
N GLU A 122 2.06 -4.86 15.93
CA GLU A 122 2.34 -3.45 16.25
C GLU A 122 1.94 -2.53 15.09
N HIS A 123 2.34 -2.91 13.85
CA HIS A 123 1.94 -2.17 12.65
C HIS A 123 0.42 -2.12 12.50
N ASN A 124 -0.29 -3.24 12.69
CA ASN A 124 -1.74 -3.31 12.55
C ASN A 124 -2.45 -2.42 13.57
N THR A 125 -2.00 -2.43 14.84
CA THR A 125 -2.53 -1.58 15.90
C THR A 125 -2.32 -0.09 15.62
N GLU A 126 -1.13 0.28 15.10
CA GLU A 126 -0.87 1.66 14.68
C GLU A 126 -1.71 2.07 13.46
N PHE A 127 -1.90 1.14 12.52
CA PHE A 127 -2.67 1.40 11.30
C PHE A 127 -4.15 1.57 11.61
N GLU A 128 -4.69 0.75 12.51
CA GLU A 128 -6.09 0.80 12.98
C GLU A 128 -6.47 2.19 13.52
N LYS A 129 -5.61 2.78 14.36
CA LYS A 129 -5.79 4.13 14.91
C LYS A 129 -5.87 5.23 13.82
N ARG A 130 -5.42 4.94 12.60
CA ARG A 130 -5.44 5.87 11.46
C ARG A 130 -6.62 5.64 10.52
N VAL A 131 -7.41 4.58 10.73
CA VAL A 131 -8.61 4.30 9.92
C VAL A 131 -9.65 5.40 10.19
N GLY A 132 -10.22 5.94 9.12
CA GLY A 132 -11.13 7.09 9.20
C GLY A 132 -10.45 8.47 9.29
N VAL A 133 -9.16 8.53 9.65
CA VAL A 133 -8.38 9.80 9.66
C VAL A 133 -7.65 10.00 8.33
N ASN A 134 -6.73 9.11 8.00
CA ASN A 134 -5.93 9.18 6.76
C ASN A 134 -5.70 7.80 6.12
N ARG A 135 -6.41 6.79 6.57
CA ARG A 135 -6.38 5.40 6.06
C ARG A 135 -7.79 4.87 5.92
N VAL A 136 -7.99 3.98 4.95
CA VAL A 136 -9.28 3.31 4.71
C VAL A 136 -9.28 1.91 5.31
N TYR A 137 -10.46 1.48 5.77
CA TYR A 137 -10.66 0.19 6.43
C TYR A 137 -10.24 -1.00 5.55
N ASP A 138 -10.53 -0.97 4.23
CA ASP A 138 -10.17 -2.08 3.31
C ASP A 138 -8.67 -2.36 3.28
N THR A 139 -7.85 -1.32 3.41
CA THR A 139 -6.39 -1.47 3.49
C THR A 139 -5.99 -2.11 4.82
N TYR A 140 -6.59 -1.69 5.94
CA TYR A 140 -6.39 -2.31 7.25
C TYR A 140 -6.79 -3.79 7.22
N TYR A 141 -7.97 -4.09 6.71
CA TYR A 141 -8.47 -5.46 6.57
C TYR A 141 -7.53 -6.35 5.73
N SER A 142 -6.94 -5.78 4.67
CA SER A 142 -5.93 -6.50 3.88
C SER A 142 -4.69 -6.87 4.70
N TYR A 143 -4.22 -6.01 5.61
CA TYR A 143 -3.14 -6.34 6.53
C TYR A 143 -3.54 -7.41 7.54
N LEU A 144 -4.75 -7.33 8.11
CA LEU A 144 -5.28 -8.36 9.02
C LEU A 144 -5.32 -9.74 8.37
N LEU A 145 -5.81 -9.82 7.13
CA LEU A 145 -5.83 -11.08 6.38
C LEU A 145 -4.42 -11.61 6.11
N THR A 146 -3.47 -10.72 5.79
CA THR A 146 -2.08 -11.12 5.58
C THR A 146 -1.46 -11.67 6.86
N TYR A 147 -1.67 -10.99 7.98
CA TYR A 147 -1.25 -11.46 9.31
C TYR A 147 -1.81 -12.85 9.62
N LYS A 148 -3.12 -13.06 9.43
CA LYS A 148 -3.78 -14.36 9.65
C LYS A 148 -3.16 -15.48 8.81
N HIS A 149 -2.89 -15.24 7.52
CA HIS A 149 -2.26 -16.24 6.66
C HIS A 149 -0.81 -16.51 7.06
N LEU A 150 -0.07 -15.47 7.43
CA LEU A 150 1.31 -15.59 7.88
C LEU A 150 1.43 -16.35 9.20
N SER A 151 0.57 -16.07 10.19
CA SER A 151 0.49 -16.79 11.45
C SER A 151 0.19 -18.28 11.24
N ASN A 152 -0.81 -18.61 10.39
CA ASN A 152 -1.13 -19.98 10.06
C ASN A 152 0.03 -20.69 9.34
N PHE A 153 0.73 -20.01 8.43
CA PHE A 153 1.90 -20.54 7.75
C PHE A 153 3.03 -20.87 8.74
N ILE A 154 3.34 -19.95 9.65
CA ILE A 154 4.39 -20.13 10.67
C ILE A 154 4.04 -21.33 11.55
N ARG A 155 2.81 -21.43 12.02
CA ARG A 155 2.36 -22.54 12.86
C ARG A 155 2.46 -23.88 12.14
N VAL A 156 2.01 -23.97 10.89
CA VAL A 156 1.99 -25.22 10.13
C VAL A 156 3.41 -25.62 9.68
N LYS A 157 4.21 -24.68 9.19
CA LYS A 157 5.52 -24.97 8.58
C LYS A 157 6.63 -25.10 9.62
N TYR A 158 6.60 -24.26 10.66
CA TYR A 158 7.70 -24.15 11.65
C TYR A 158 7.29 -24.66 13.03
N ASN A 159 6.05 -25.11 13.23
CA ASN A 159 5.49 -25.53 14.52
C ASN A 159 5.80 -24.53 15.65
N SER A 160 5.63 -23.24 15.35
CA SER A 160 5.94 -22.13 16.25
C SER A 160 4.82 -21.09 16.22
N GLU A 161 4.64 -20.35 17.32
CA GLU A 161 3.69 -19.23 17.38
C GLU A 161 4.21 -17.98 16.66
N ASP A 162 5.55 -17.79 16.58
CA ASP A 162 6.18 -16.67 15.87
C ASP A 162 7.61 -17.05 15.47
N VAL A 163 8.26 -16.26 14.61
CA VAL A 163 9.65 -16.47 14.18
C VAL A 163 10.50 -15.23 14.45
N PRO A 164 11.74 -15.37 14.93
CA PRO A 164 12.66 -14.26 15.11
C PRO A 164 12.93 -13.55 13.78
N LEU A 165 12.93 -12.21 13.77
CA LEU A 165 13.22 -11.42 12.56
C LEU A 165 14.60 -11.77 11.95
N VAL A 166 15.60 -12.05 12.81
CA VAL A 166 16.97 -12.39 12.38
C VAL A 166 17.08 -13.74 11.66
N SER A 167 16.10 -14.64 11.84
CA SER A 167 16.06 -15.96 11.18
C SER A 167 15.42 -15.92 9.79
N LEU A 168 14.86 -14.78 9.38
CA LEU A 168 14.19 -14.65 8.09
C LEU A 168 15.17 -14.72 6.93
N THR A 169 14.94 -15.67 6.04
CA THR A 169 15.74 -15.91 4.84
C THR A 169 14.91 -15.72 3.57
N HIS A 170 15.58 -15.67 2.43
CA HIS A 170 14.91 -15.71 1.12
C HIS A 170 14.03 -16.97 0.97
N LYS A 171 14.48 -18.12 1.53
CA LYS A 171 13.69 -19.35 1.54
C LYS A 171 12.35 -19.16 2.27
N PHE A 172 12.31 -18.47 3.42
CA PHE A 172 11.07 -18.17 4.13
C PHE A 172 10.06 -17.42 3.24
N ILE A 173 10.55 -16.44 2.48
CA ILE A 173 9.70 -15.64 1.57
C ILE A 173 9.11 -16.51 0.46
N ASN A 174 9.93 -17.36 -0.17
CA ASN A 174 9.47 -18.28 -1.20
C ASN A 174 8.52 -19.36 -0.65
N ASP A 175 8.78 -19.89 0.52
CA ASP A 175 7.93 -20.88 1.18
C ASP A 175 6.55 -20.27 1.52
N PHE A 176 6.49 -19.00 1.92
CA PHE A 176 5.21 -18.31 2.17
C PHE A 176 4.45 -18.05 0.87
N ASP A 177 5.13 -17.61 -0.21
CA ASP A 177 4.50 -17.47 -1.53
C ASP A 177 3.94 -18.81 -2.02
N PHE A 178 4.71 -19.89 -1.91
CA PHE A 178 4.27 -21.26 -2.26
C PHE A 178 3.03 -21.67 -1.44
N TYR A 179 3.04 -21.45 -0.12
CA TYR A 179 1.90 -21.73 0.75
C TYR A 179 0.62 -21.00 0.28
N LEU A 180 0.75 -19.71 -0.06
CA LEU A 180 -0.41 -18.94 -0.55
C LEU A 180 -0.94 -19.46 -1.89
N ARG A 181 -0.05 -19.86 -2.80
CA ARG A 181 -0.44 -20.35 -4.14
C ARG A 181 -0.96 -21.76 -4.12
N VAL A 182 -0.24 -22.68 -3.51
CA VAL A 182 -0.50 -24.13 -3.59
C VAL A 182 -1.46 -24.56 -2.50
N GLU A 183 -1.17 -24.27 -1.23
CA GLU A 183 -2.00 -24.75 -0.13
C GLU A 183 -3.28 -23.93 0.02
N LYS A 184 -3.23 -22.59 -0.18
CA LYS A 184 -4.41 -21.71 -0.12
C LYS A 184 -5.06 -21.47 -1.47
N ARG A 185 -4.49 -21.95 -2.57
CA ARG A 185 -5.00 -21.82 -3.95
C ARG A 185 -5.42 -20.40 -4.32
N MET A 186 -4.63 -19.41 -3.86
CA MET A 186 -4.93 -18.00 -4.11
C MET A 186 -4.57 -17.57 -5.53
N GLN A 187 -5.38 -16.68 -6.10
CA GLN A 187 -5.07 -16.01 -7.37
C GLN A 187 -3.78 -15.17 -7.27
N ALA A 188 -3.00 -15.10 -8.36
CA ALA A 188 -1.73 -14.37 -8.43
C ALA A 188 -1.84 -12.92 -7.92
N SER A 189 -2.93 -12.21 -8.22
CA SER A 189 -3.18 -10.84 -7.73
C SER A 189 -3.34 -10.77 -6.21
N THR A 190 -3.95 -11.78 -5.60
CA THR A 190 -4.13 -11.86 -4.15
C THR A 190 -2.80 -12.17 -3.47
N VAL A 191 -2.05 -13.16 -4.00
CA VAL A 191 -0.69 -13.49 -3.52
C VAL A 191 0.20 -12.25 -3.58
N LEU A 192 0.24 -11.56 -4.72
CA LEU A 192 1.01 -10.31 -4.87
C LEU A 192 0.67 -9.29 -3.78
N SER A 193 -0.63 -9.09 -3.48
CA SER A 193 -1.06 -8.16 -2.43
C SER A 193 -0.56 -8.57 -1.04
N ARG A 194 -0.58 -9.89 -0.71
CA ARG A 194 -0.05 -10.41 0.56
C ARG A 194 1.45 -10.25 0.67
N MET A 195 2.18 -10.52 -0.42
CA MET A 195 3.64 -10.36 -0.47
C MET A 195 4.07 -8.90 -0.35
N ILE A 196 3.33 -7.96 -0.96
CA ILE A 196 3.56 -6.51 -0.79
C ILE A 196 3.35 -6.09 0.67
N ALA A 197 2.29 -6.58 1.33
CA ALA A 197 2.04 -6.30 2.74
C ALA A 197 3.17 -6.82 3.63
N LEU A 198 3.61 -8.07 3.45
CA LEU A 198 4.74 -8.64 4.17
C LEU A 198 6.04 -7.87 3.92
N LYS A 199 6.34 -7.53 2.64
CA LYS A 199 7.51 -6.73 2.28
C LYS A 199 7.56 -5.39 3.02
N LYS A 200 6.41 -4.74 3.23
CA LYS A 200 6.33 -3.49 3.99
C LYS A 200 6.72 -3.69 5.46
N ILE A 201 6.30 -4.79 6.10
CA ILE A 201 6.68 -5.10 7.47
C ILE A 201 8.18 -5.39 7.57
N ILE A 202 8.73 -6.15 6.64
CA ILE A 202 10.17 -6.42 6.56
C ILE A 202 10.97 -5.12 6.35
N THR A 203 10.50 -4.22 5.48
CA THR A 203 11.13 -2.92 5.28
C THR A 203 11.11 -2.09 6.57
N ARG A 204 10.02 -2.15 7.35
CA ARG A 204 9.94 -1.52 8.67
C ARG A 204 11.01 -2.08 9.63
N ALA A 205 11.19 -3.41 9.67
CA ALA A 205 12.23 -4.07 10.48
C ALA A 205 13.65 -3.60 10.09
N ILE A 206 13.92 -3.47 8.79
CA ILE A 206 15.20 -2.98 8.27
C ILE A 206 15.43 -1.52 8.69
N ASN A 207 14.45 -0.66 8.49
CA ASN A 207 14.53 0.76 8.84
C ASN A 207 14.68 0.99 10.35
N GLN A 208 14.14 0.09 11.17
CA GLN A 208 14.34 0.09 12.63
C GLN A 208 15.68 -0.51 13.06
N GLY A 209 16.46 -1.10 12.13
CA GLY A 209 17.73 -1.76 12.42
C GLY A 209 17.61 -3.10 13.13
N THR A 210 16.39 -3.67 13.25
CA THR A 210 16.17 -5.01 13.83
C THR A 210 16.51 -6.14 12.86
N LEU A 211 16.49 -5.84 11.56
CA LEU A 211 16.87 -6.79 10.50
C LEU A 211 17.96 -6.16 9.63
N LYS A 212 19.13 -6.79 9.57
CA LYS A 212 20.29 -6.27 8.81
C LYS A 212 20.26 -6.65 7.32
N ARG A 213 19.67 -7.79 6.97
CA ARG A 213 19.62 -8.32 5.59
C ARG A 213 18.17 -8.38 5.11
N ASN A 214 17.95 -7.93 3.87
CA ASN A 214 16.62 -7.97 3.27
C ASN A 214 16.34 -9.35 2.65
N PRO A 215 15.42 -10.17 3.21
CA PRO A 215 15.10 -11.48 2.66
C PRO A 215 14.35 -11.42 1.31
N PHE A 216 13.86 -10.24 0.90
CA PHE A 216 13.20 -10.03 -0.39
C PHE A 216 14.15 -9.66 -1.54
N ILE A 217 15.48 -9.61 -1.33
CA ILE A 217 16.42 -9.04 -2.31
C ILE A 217 16.31 -9.70 -3.69
N ASN A 218 16.11 -11.01 -3.75
CA ASN A 218 16.00 -11.79 -5.00
C ASN A 218 14.56 -12.29 -5.26
N TYR A 219 13.58 -11.82 -4.48
CA TYR A 219 12.20 -12.25 -4.68
C TYR A 219 11.54 -11.45 -5.79
N VAL A 220 11.14 -12.13 -6.85
CA VAL A 220 10.37 -11.59 -7.96
C VAL A 220 8.94 -12.11 -7.85
N ALA A 221 8.00 -11.21 -7.56
CA ALA A 221 6.60 -11.55 -7.50
C ALA A 221 6.06 -11.81 -8.92
N GLU A 222 5.38 -12.93 -9.10
CA GLU A 222 4.64 -13.19 -10.34
C GLU A 222 3.57 -12.12 -10.55
N GLN A 223 3.60 -11.50 -11.72
CA GLN A 223 2.62 -10.49 -12.09
C GLN A 223 1.34 -11.17 -12.60
N PRO A 224 0.16 -10.79 -12.08
CA PRO A 224 -1.09 -11.32 -12.59
C PRO A 224 -1.26 -10.96 -14.07
N LEU A 225 -1.77 -11.89 -14.86
CA LEU A 225 -2.11 -11.63 -16.25
C LEU A 225 -3.10 -10.47 -16.34
N LYS A 226 -2.76 -9.46 -17.11
CA LYS A 226 -3.63 -8.30 -17.35
C LYS A 226 -4.76 -8.71 -18.27
N LYS A 227 -5.93 -9.03 -17.72
CA LYS A 227 -7.14 -9.22 -18.51
C LYS A 227 -7.66 -7.87 -18.99
N TYR A 228 -8.17 -7.81 -20.23
CA TYR A 228 -8.88 -6.63 -20.74
C TYR A 228 -10.13 -6.39 -19.89
N ARG A 229 -10.20 -5.23 -19.25
CA ARG A 229 -11.27 -4.89 -18.31
C ARG A 229 -12.17 -3.77 -18.83
N HIS A 230 -12.25 -3.56 -20.14
CA HIS A 230 -13.13 -2.59 -20.77
C HIS A 230 -14.04 -3.29 -21.79
N LEU A 231 -15.16 -2.70 -22.12
CA LEU A 231 -16.02 -3.15 -23.22
C LEU A 231 -15.34 -2.89 -24.55
N THR A 232 -15.49 -3.79 -25.52
CA THR A 232 -15.20 -3.47 -26.92
C THR A 232 -16.23 -2.47 -27.46
N GLU A 233 -15.97 -1.85 -28.59
CA GLU A 233 -16.90 -0.94 -29.23
C GLU A 233 -18.24 -1.62 -29.50
N GLU A 234 -18.21 -2.84 -30.03
CA GLU A 234 -19.40 -3.65 -30.31
C GLU A 234 -20.19 -4.01 -29.04
N GLU A 235 -19.51 -4.43 -27.98
CA GLU A 235 -20.15 -4.73 -26.69
C GLU A 235 -20.76 -3.48 -26.08
N PHE A 236 -20.07 -2.34 -26.21
CA PHE A 236 -20.58 -1.05 -25.70
C PHE A 236 -21.80 -0.60 -26.48
N GLN A 237 -21.80 -0.76 -27.80
CA GLN A 237 -22.94 -0.46 -28.65
C GLN A 237 -24.14 -1.37 -28.31
N LYS A 238 -23.95 -2.68 -28.13
CA LYS A 238 -25.00 -3.60 -27.66
C LYS A 238 -25.61 -3.15 -26.34
N LEU A 239 -24.75 -2.75 -25.38
CA LEU A 239 -25.21 -2.26 -24.09
C LEU A 239 -26.09 -0.97 -24.21
N LEU A 240 -25.74 -0.08 -25.13
CA LEU A 240 -26.46 1.17 -25.37
C LEU A 240 -27.83 0.93 -26.05
N THR A 241 -27.91 -0.03 -26.97
CA THR A 241 -29.05 -0.20 -27.87
C THR A 241 -30.03 -1.31 -27.45
N THR A 242 -29.61 -2.25 -26.58
CA THR A 242 -30.50 -3.35 -26.15
C THR A 242 -31.65 -2.81 -25.29
N PRO A 243 -32.92 -3.07 -25.66
CA PRO A 243 -34.07 -2.66 -24.85
C PRO A 243 -34.11 -3.47 -23.55
N ILE A 244 -34.27 -2.77 -22.41
CA ILE A 244 -34.37 -3.38 -21.08
C ILE A 244 -35.61 -2.80 -20.40
N ALA A 245 -36.65 -3.59 -20.19
CA ALA A 245 -37.92 -3.15 -19.61
C ALA A 245 -37.87 -3.00 -18.07
N THR A 246 -37.10 -3.85 -17.39
CA THR A 246 -37.10 -3.91 -15.93
C THR A 246 -36.39 -2.68 -15.32
N LYS A 247 -37.09 -1.90 -14.50
CA LYS A 247 -36.62 -0.64 -13.91
C LYS A 247 -35.26 -0.75 -13.23
N ARG A 248 -35.01 -1.76 -12.41
CA ARG A 248 -33.74 -1.93 -11.71
C ARG A 248 -32.57 -2.20 -12.66
N TYR A 249 -32.79 -2.88 -13.79
CA TYR A 249 -31.74 -3.19 -14.75
C TYR A 249 -31.44 -1.98 -15.65
N TYR A 250 -32.46 -1.31 -16.21
CA TYR A 250 -32.17 -0.13 -17.04
C TYR A 250 -31.54 1.00 -16.22
N ARG A 251 -31.91 1.20 -14.93
CA ARG A 251 -31.23 2.15 -14.04
C ARG A 251 -29.76 1.79 -13.82
N THR A 252 -29.47 0.52 -13.56
CA THR A 252 -28.09 0.05 -13.39
C THR A 252 -27.28 0.22 -14.67
N ARG A 253 -27.88 -0.06 -15.84
CA ARG A 253 -27.26 0.20 -17.13
C ARG A 253 -26.97 1.69 -17.33
N ASP A 254 -27.91 2.54 -17.07
CA ASP A 254 -27.74 3.99 -17.24
C ASP A 254 -26.63 4.54 -16.33
N TRP A 255 -26.51 4.08 -15.09
CA TRP A 255 -25.38 4.42 -14.20
C TRP A 255 -24.04 3.93 -14.75
N PHE A 256 -24.01 2.72 -15.28
CA PHE A 256 -22.81 2.16 -15.92
C PHE A 256 -22.43 2.97 -17.17
N VAL A 257 -23.39 3.29 -18.03
CA VAL A 257 -23.21 4.12 -19.22
C VAL A 257 -22.70 5.50 -18.82
N PHE A 258 -23.33 6.15 -17.83
CA PHE A 258 -22.87 7.44 -17.32
C PHE A 258 -21.40 7.39 -16.88
N SER A 259 -21.04 6.39 -16.11
CA SER A 259 -19.64 6.17 -15.72
C SER A 259 -18.71 5.88 -16.91
N SER A 260 -19.23 5.28 -17.99
CA SER A 260 -18.47 5.01 -19.22
C SER A 260 -18.24 6.26 -20.08
N PHE A 261 -18.96 7.34 -19.83
CA PHE A 261 -18.77 8.64 -20.48
C PHE A 261 -18.12 9.70 -19.58
N THR A 262 -17.99 9.44 -18.28
CA THR A 262 -17.44 10.40 -17.32
C THR A 262 -16.21 9.89 -16.56
N GLY A 263 -15.99 8.59 -16.59
CA GLY A 263 -14.89 7.95 -15.85
C GLY A 263 -15.06 7.97 -14.32
N LEU A 264 -16.21 8.40 -13.78
CA LEU A 264 -16.49 8.38 -12.35
C LEU A 264 -16.49 6.94 -11.82
N SER A 265 -15.87 6.72 -10.67
CA SER A 265 -15.93 5.42 -9.99
C SER A 265 -17.26 5.29 -9.23
N TYR A 266 -17.57 4.08 -8.74
CA TYR A 266 -18.75 3.87 -7.89
C TYR A 266 -18.79 4.82 -6.70
N ALA A 267 -17.68 5.00 -5.98
CA ALA A 267 -17.62 5.91 -4.83
C ALA A 267 -17.85 7.37 -5.23
N ASP A 268 -17.32 7.81 -6.39
CA ASP A 268 -17.54 9.15 -6.89
C ASP A 268 -19.00 9.35 -7.34
N MET A 269 -19.61 8.34 -7.97
CA MET A 269 -21.03 8.33 -8.33
C MET A 269 -21.95 8.44 -7.10
N CYS A 270 -21.65 7.73 -6.02
CA CYS A 270 -22.37 7.87 -4.75
C CYS A 270 -22.22 9.25 -4.11
N ALA A 271 -21.08 9.91 -4.34
CA ALA A 271 -20.81 11.26 -3.84
C ALA A 271 -21.36 12.36 -4.74
N PHE A 272 -21.62 12.06 -6.01
CA PHE A 272 -22.00 13.04 -7.04
C PHE A 272 -23.30 13.75 -6.71
N SER A 273 -23.24 15.08 -6.57
CA SER A 273 -24.36 15.96 -6.24
C SER A 273 -24.59 17.01 -7.33
N VAL A 274 -25.73 17.67 -7.26
CA VAL A 274 -26.07 18.77 -8.18
C VAL A 274 -25.05 19.92 -8.07
N ASP A 275 -24.49 20.16 -6.89
CA ASP A 275 -23.46 21.20 -6.68
C ASP A 275 -22.16 20.93 -7.44
N ASN A 276 -21.95 19.70 -7.90
CA ASN A 276 -20.79 19.37 -8.73
C ASN A 276 -21.00 19.69 -10.21
N LEU A 277 -22.22 20.07 -10.62
CA LEU A 277 -22.56 20.50 -11.99
C LEU A 277 -22.32 21.99 -12.13
N ILE A 278 -21.48 22.37 -13.07
CA ILE A 278 -21.14 23.76 -13.34
C ILE A 278 -21.43 24.04 -14.83
N THR A 279 -22.19 25.06 -15.11
CA THR A 279 -22.39 25.56 -16.48
C THR A 279 -21.40 26.68 -16.73
N GLU A 280 -20.53 26.51 -17.74
CA GLU A 280 -19.53 27.50 -18.15
C GLU A 280 -20.20 28.57 -19.06
N GLN A 281 -19.50 29.66 -19.35
CA GLN A 281 -20.02 30.78 -20.15
C GLN A 281 -20.38 30.38 -21.59
N ASP A 282 -19.75 29.32 -22.12
CA ASP A 282 -20.04 28.76 -23.44
C ASP A 282 -21.30 27.88 -23.48
N GLY A 283 -22.04 27.80 -22.37
CA GLY A 283 -23.21 26.94 -22.21
C GLY A 283 -22.89 25.46 -21.97
N SER A 284 -21.62 25.09 -21.95
CA SER A 284 -21.24 23.70 -21.68
C SER A 284 -21.36 23.35 -20.19
N THR A 285 -21.84 22.15 -19.90
CA THR A 285 -21.97 21.65 -18.54
C THR A 285 -20.77 20.74 -18.18
N TRP A 286 -20.22 20.99 -17.01
CA TRP A 286 -19.06 20.28 -16.50
C TRP A 286 -19.35 19.64 -15.13
N ILE A 287 -18.72 18.49 -14.85
CA ILE A 287 -18.63 17.94 -13.50
C ILE A 287 -17.31 18.42 -12.90
N LYS A 288 -17.37 19.09 -11.74
CA LYS A 288 -16.18 19.38 -10.91
C LYS A 288 -16.33 18.66 -9.56
N ILE A 289 -15.61 17.57 -9.36
CA ILE A 289 -15.75 16.73 -8.18
C ILE A 289 -14.38 16.26 -7.65
N PRO A 290 -14.13 16.32 -6.32
CA PRO A 290 -12.96 15.71 -5.74
C PRO A 290 -13.12 14.17 -5.70
N ARG A 291 -12.11 13.48 -6.18
CA ARG A 291 -12.06 12.00 -6.15
C ARG A 291 -12.10 11.48 -4.72
N GLN A 292 -13.02 10.58 -4.42
CA GLN A 292 -13.16 10.00 -3.08
C GLN A 292 -11.90 9.26 -2.60
N LYS A 293 -11.15 8.64 -3.52
CA LYS A 293 -9.95 7.88 -3.19
C LYS A 293 -8.69 8.74 -3.01
N THR A 294 -8.57 9.86 -3.72
CA THR A 294 -7.31 10.62 -3.83
C THR A 294 -7.42 12.08 -3.44
N GLY A 295 -8.64 12.62 -3.31
CA GLY A 295 -8.91 14.04 -3.10
C GLY A 295 -8.60 14.93 -4.31
N THR A 296 -8.09 14.37 -5.42
CA THR A 296 -7.78 15.13 -6.63
C THR A 296 -9.07 15.60 -7.30
N VAL A 297 -9.20 16.88 -7.60
CA VAL A 297 -10.36 17.42 -8.32
C VAL A 297 -10.31 16.98 -9.78
N CYS A 298 -11.41 16.41 -10.26
CA CYS A 298 -11.66 16.09 -11.67
C CYS A 298 -12.57 17.14 -12.27
N SER A 299 -12.24 17.60 -13.48
CA SER A 299 -13.10 18.46 -14.31
C SER A 299 -13.43 17.72 -15.60
N ILE A 300 -14.69 17.37 -15.80
CA ILE A 300 -15.14 16.49 -16.89
C ILE A 300 -16.26 17.22 -17.63
N LYS A 301 -16.05 17.52 -18.91
CA LYS A 301 -17.11 18.08 -19.78
C LYS A 301 -18.14 17.00 -20.06
N LEU A 302 -19.41 17.32 -19.84
CA LEU A 302 -20.51 16.40 -20.13
C LEU A 302 -20.84 16.39 -21.63
N LEU A 303 -20.86 15.19 -22.18
CA LEU A 303 -21.35 14.93 -23.53
C LEU A 303 -22.89 14.76 -23.52
N SER A 304 -23.52 14.65 -24.69
CA SER A 304 -24.98 14.55 -24.84
C SER A 304 -25.61 13.38 -24.05
N ILE A 305 -25.00 12.18 -24.11
CA ILE A 305 -25.55 10.99 -23.44
C ILE A 305 -25.56 11.14 -21.90
N PRO A 306 -24.50 11.56 -21.22
CA PRO A 306 -24.56 11.88 -19.79
C PRO A 306 -25.60 12.94 -19.44
N LEU A 307 -25.75 14.00 -20.24
CA LEU A 307 -26.76 15.03 -20.01
C LEU A 307 -28.18 14.46 -20.09
N MET A 308 -28.47 13.63 -21.09
CA MET A 308 -29.76 12.94 -21.22
C MET A 308 -30.05 12.03 -20.01
N ILE A 309 -29.04 11.36 -19.50
CA ILE A 309 -29.19 10.50 -18.31
C ILE A 309 -29.45 11.35 -17.06
N ILE A 310 -28.78 12.49 -16.88
CA ILE A 310 -29.02 13.40 -15.76
C ILE A 310 -30.47 13.91 -15.80
N GLU A 311 -30.94 14.35 -16.95
CA GLU A 311 -32.30 14.87 -17.12
C GLU A 311 -33.34 13.78 -16.87
N LYS A 312 -33.14 12.55 -17.40
CA LYS A 312 -34.02 11.40 -17.17
C LYS A 312 -34.32 11.11 -15.69
N TYR A 313 -33.35 11.36 -14.80
CA TYR A 313 -33.48 11.07 -13.36
C TYR A 313 -33.71 12.31 -12.50
N LYS A 314 -33.95 13.47 -13.10
CA LYS A 314 -34.12 14.75 -12.39
C LYS A 314 -35.26 14.72 -11.38
N ASP A 315 -36.43 14.25 -11.79
CA ASP A 315 -37.63 14.23 -10.96
C ASP A 315 -37.65 13.07 -9.94
N GLU A 316 -36.77 12.07 -10.10
CA GLU A 316 -36.63 10.98 -9.15
C GLU A 316 -35.69 11.33 -7.98
N ARG A 317 -35.06 12.52 -7.94
CA ARG A 317 -34.11 12.93 -6.91
C ARG A 317 -34.85 13.21 -5.61
N LYS A 318 -34.46 12.52 -4.56
CA LYS A 318 -34.95 12.73 -3.18
C LYS A 318 -34.03 13.59 -2.33
N THR A 319 -32.80 13.79 -2.78
CA THR A 319 -31.74 14.53 -2.08
C THR A 319 -30.95 15.35 -3.10
N ASN A 320 -29.95 16.09 -2.66
CA ASN A 320 -29.01 16.79 -3.55
C ASN A 320 -28.14 15.87 -4.42
N LYS A 321 -28.24 14.52 -4.26
CA LYS A 321 -27.51 13.57 -5.10
C LYS A 321 -28.13 13.48 -6.48
N VAL A 322 -27.30 13.46 -7.53
CA VAL A 322 -27.75 13.31 -8.90
C VAL A 322 -28.35 11.90 -9.12
N PHE A 323 -27.77 10.88 -8.51
CA PHE A 323 -28.26 9.51 -8.61
C PHE A 323 -28.44 8.87 -7.22
N ASN A 324 -29.55 8.15 -7.04
CA ASN A 324 -29.80 7.34 -5.84
C ASN A 324 -29.17 5.96 -6.04
N MET A 325 -27.83 5.87 -5.90
CA MET A 325 -27.07 4.63 -6.10
C MET A 325 -27.42 3.57 -5.05
N THR A 326 -27.60 2.32 -5.48
CA THR A 326 -27.72 1.17 -4.58
C THR A 326 -26.32 0.64 -4.21
N ASN A 327 -26.23 -0.35 -3.31
CA ASN A 327 -24.95 -0.93 -2.94
C ASN A 327 -24.26 -1.61 -4.15
N LEU A 328 -22.91 -1.65 -4.13
CA LEU A 328 -22.10 -2.15 -5.24
C LEU A 328 -22.40 -3.62 -5.58
N ALA A 329 -22.63 -4.47 -4.56
CA ALA A 329 -22.93 -5.89 -4.78
C ALA A 329 -24.23 -6.09 -5.57
N GLY A 330 -25.28 -5.31 -5.27
CA GLY A 330 -26.54 -5.31 -6.01
C GLY A 330 -26.37 -4.82 -7.45
N ILE A 331 -25.57 -3.78 -7.66
CA ILE A 331 -25.22 -3.28 -9.00
C ILE A 331 -24.49 -4.35 -9.81
N GLU A 332 -23.47 -5.01 -9.23
CA GLU A 332 -22.71 -6.05 -9.92
C GLU A 332 -23.57 -7.29 -10.22
N ALA A 333 -24.49 -7.64 -9.33
CA ALA A 333 -25.49 -8.70 -9.61
C ALA A 333 -26.38 -8.34 -10.80
N ASN A 334 -26.87 -7.08 -10.86
CA ASN A 334 -27.67 -6.60 -11.99
C ASN A 334 -26.85 -6.57 -13.30
N LEU A 335 -25.57 -6.14 -13.25
CA LEU A 335 -24.70 -6.09 -14.43
C LEU A 335 -24.47 -7.47 -15.04
N LYS A 336 -24.44 -8.55 -14.25
CA LYS A 336 -24.37 -9.93 -14.76
C LYS A 336 -25.63 -10.29 -15.58
N VAL A 337 -26.79 -9.85 -15.15
CA VAL A 337 -28.04 -10.05 -15.89
C VAL A 337 -28.05 -9.22 -17.16
N ILE A 338 -27.68 -7.95 -17.05
CA ILE A 338 -27.59 -7.01 -18.19
C ILE A 338 -26.64 -7.55 -19.26
N ALA A 339 -25.46 -8.06 -18.87
CA ALA A 339 -24.51 -8.68 -19.81
C ALA A 339 -25.18 -9.79 -20.64
N ARG A 340 -25.92 -10.68 -19.98
CA ARG A 340 -26.65 -11.76 -20.67
C ARG A 340 -27.73 -11.23 -21.61
N LEU A 341 -28.50 -10.23 -21.17
CA LEU A 341 -29.54 -9.60 -22.01
C LEU A 341 -28.96 -8.92 -23.24
N CYS A 342 -27.75 -8.35 -23.14
CA CYS A 342 -27.03 -7.71 -24.23
C CYS A 342 -26.21 -8.68 -25.09
N GLY A 343 -26.20 -9.98 -24.80
CA GLY A 343 -25.36 -10.96 -25.51
C GLY A 343 -23.87 -10.70 -25.35
N ILE A 344 -23.45 -10.26 -24.15
CA ILE A 344 -22.05 -10.05 -23.80
C ILE A 344 -21.56 -11.25 -22.99
N ASP A 345 -20.68 -12.06 -23.57
CA ASP A 345 -20.19 -13.32 -22.99
C ASP A 345 -19.04 -13.09 -22.01
N ARG A 346 -19.25 -12.25 -21.01
CA ARG A 346 -18.35 -12.05 -19.87
C ARG A 346 -19.04 -11.33 -18.72
N ASN A 347 -18.47 -11.51 -17.52
CA ASN A 347 -18.97 -10.80 -16.35
C ASN A 347 -18.61 -9.30 -16.41
N LEU A 348 -19.64 -8.46 -16.39
CA LEU A 348 -19.47 -7.02 -16.23
C LEU A 348 -19.31 -6.69 -14.74
N THR A 349 -18.32 -5.86 -14.42
CA THR A 349 -18.14 -5.22 -13.10
C THR A 349 -18.31 -3.72 -13.25
N TYR A 350 -18.78 -3.03 -12.21
CA TYR A 350 -19.00 -1.59 -12.32
C TYR A 350 -17.73 -0.81 -12.68
N HIS A 351 -16.57 -1.28 -12.20
CA HIS A 351 -15.28 -0.64 -12.50
C HIS A 351 -14.89 -0.71 -13.99
N MET A 352 -15.46 -1.65 -14.76
CA MET A 352 -15.25 -1.73 -16.21
C MET A 352 -15.78 -0.48 -16.95
N ALA A 353 -16.81 0.20 -16.42
CA ALA A 353 -17.27 1.47 -16.98
C ALA A 353 -16.14 2.50 -17.06
N ARG A 354 -15.39 2.66 -15.98
CA ARG A 354 -14.24 3.58 -15.94
C ARG A 354 -13.10 3.16 -16.89
N HIS A 355 -12.90 1.86 -17.07
CA HIS A 355 -11.93 1.35 -18.05
C HIS A 355 -12.43 1.62 -19.49
N THR A 356 -13.74 1.46 -19.75
CA THR A 356 -14.38 1.78 -21.04
C THR A 356 -14.27 3.27 -21.35
N TYR A 357 -14.48 4.16 -20.36
CA TYR A 357 -14.21 5.59 -20.50
C TYR A 357 -12.79 5.86 -20.99
N ALA A 358 -11.80 5.29 -20.29
CA ALA A 358 -10.41 5.53 -20.62
C ALA A 358 -10.05 5.04 -22.03
N THR A 359 -10.56 3.88 -22.43
CA THR A 359 -10.23 3.26 -23.72
C THR A 359 -11.14 3.73 -24.85
N GLN A 360 -12.44 3.45 -24.80
CA GLN A 360 -13.37 3.69 -25.90
C GLN A 360 -13.77 5.17 -26.02
N THR A 361 -14.03 5.83 -24.89
CA THR A 361 -14.50 7.21 -24.92
C THR A 361 -13.37 8.23 -25.09
N CYS A 362 -12.14 7.90 -24.64
CA CYS A 362 -11.02 8.85 -24.67
C CYS A 362 -9.90 8.43 -25.63
N ILE A 363 -9.15 7.37 -25.32
CA ILE A 363 -7.92 7.03 -26.07
C ILE A 363 -8.23 6.67 -27.53
N SER A 364 -9.27 5.85 -27.77
CA SER A 364 -9.68 5.49 -29.13
C SER A 364 -10.16 6.71 -29.95
N GLN A 365 -10.63 7.76 -29.26
CA GLN A 365 -11.04 9.03 -29.89
C GLN A 365 -9.90 10.06 -29.96
N GLY A 366 -8.66 9.67 -29.61
CA GLY A 366 -7.48 10.52 -29.78
C GLY A 366 -7.19 11.47 -28.59
N VAL A 367 -7.87 11.32 -27.45
CA VAL A 367 -7.54 12.09 -26.25
C VAL A 367 -6.14 11.73 -25.76
N PRO A 368 -5.22 12.71 -25.59
CA PRO A 368 -3.88 12.44 -25.07
C PRO A 368 -3.91 11.83 -23.67
N ILE A 369 -2.93 10.97 -23.36
CA ILE A 369 -2.87 10.24 -22.10
C ILE A 369 -2.71 11.18 -20.90
N GLU A 370 -2.03 12.31 -21.07
CA GLU A 370 -1.85 13.35 -20.06
C GLU A 370 -3.20 14.00 -19.72
N THR A 371 -4.00 14.31 -20.74
CA THR A 371 -5.36 14.83 -20.60
C THR A 371 -6.26 13.81 -19.91
N LEU A 372 -6.22 12.55 -20.36
CA LEU A 372 -6.95 11.46 -19.71
C LEU A 372 -6.56 11.30 -18.24
N SER A 373 -5.28 11.40 -17.92
CA SER A 373 -4.80 11.30 -16.54
C SER A 373 -5.42 12.38 -15.63
N LYS A 374 -5.54 13.61 -16.12
CA LYS A 374 -6.22 14.71 -15.43
C LYS A 374 -7.73 14.46 -15.31
N LEU A 375 -8.40 14.09 -16.41
CA LEU A 375 -9.83 13.77 -16.42
C LEU A 375 -10.18 12.66 -15.42
N MET A 376 -9.31 11.65 -15.30
CA MET A 376 -9.49 10.56 -14.36
C MET A 376 -9.03 10.89 -12.93
N GLY A 377 -8.39 12.03 -12.68
CA GLY A 377 -7.89 12.42 -11.36
C GLY A 377 -6.81 11.47 -10.82
N HIS A 378 -5.94 10.98 -11.69
CA HIS A 378 -4.80 10.17 -11.27
C HIS A 378 -3.68 11.08 -10.74
N ARG A 379 -3.10 10.73 -9.59
CA ARG A 379 -1.92 11.45 -9.04
C ARG A 379 -0.65 11.20 -9.83
N SER A 380 -0.57 10.07 -10.55
CA SER A 380 0.56 9.69 -11.39
C SER A 380 0.07 9.19 -12.73
N ILE A 381 0.70 9.65 -13.80
CA ILE A 381 0.42 9.24 -15.18
C ILE A 381 0.66 7.73 -15.39
N GLN A 382 1.56 7.12 -14.59
CA GLN A 382 1.80 5.67 -14.61
C GLN A 382 0.52 4.85 -14.38
N THR A 383 -0.42 5.38 -13.59
CA THR A 383 -1.73 4.75 -13.38
C THR A 383 -2.57 4.76 -14.66
N THR A 384 -2.37 5.73 -15.54
CA THR A 384 -3.08 5.87 -16.82
C THR A 384 -2.41 5.07 -17.93
N GLN A 385 -1.09 4.85 -17.84
CA GLN A 385 -0.32 4.09 -18.84
C GLN A 385 -0.79 2.64 -19.03
N ILE A 386 -1.55 2.08 -18.09
CA ILE A 386 -2.19 0.77 -18.26
C ILE A 386 -3.15 0.73 -19.47
N TYR A 387 -3.66 1.89 -19.89
CA TYR A 387 -4.55 2.03 -21.05
C TYR A 387 -3.78 2.32 -22.34
N ALA A 388 -2.51 2.72 -22.27
CA ALA A 388 -1.67 3.14 -23.39
C ALA A 388 -1.10 1.97 -24.21
N LYS A 389 -1.88 0.91 -24.48
CA LYS A 389 -1.50 -0.07 -25.50
C LYS A 389 -1.72 0.59 -26.87
N ILE A 390 -0.67 1.28 -27.35
CA ILE A 390 -0.65 1.82 -28.71
C ILE A 390 -0.62 0.64 -29.68
N THR A 391 -1.68 0.44 -30.44
CA THR A 391 -1.73 -0.54 -31.53
C THR A 391 -1.00 0.04 -32.76
N ASN A 392 -0.46 -0.83 -33.62
CA ASN A 392 0.11 -0.41 -34.91
C ASN A 392 -0.90 0.40 -35.73
N GLN A 393 -2.20 0.06 -35.63
CA GLN A 393 -3.27 0.80 -36.27
C GLN A 393 -3.32 2.26 -35.78
N LYS A 394 -3.27 2.46 -34.45
CA LYS A 394 -3.26 3.81 -33.87
C LYS A 394 -2.04 4.62 -34.27
N VAL A 395 -0.87 4.01 -34.34
CA VAL A 395 0.34 4.65 -34.85
C VAL A 395 0.13 5.12 -36.30
N ASN A 396 -0.42 4.26 -37.15
CA ASN A 396 -0.72 4.61 -38.53
C ASN A 396 -1.74 5.76 -38.66
N GLU A 397 -2.78 5.76 -37.84
CA GLU A 397 -3.77 6.84 -37.82
C GLU A 397 -3.18 8.17 -37.37
N ASP A 398 -2.37 8.16 -36.33
CA ASP A 398 -1.72 9.36 -35.81
C ASP A 398 -0.68 9.89 -36.80
N MET A 399 0.07 9.01 -37.49
CA MET A 399 0.99 9.39 -38.55
C MET A 399 0.28 9.95 -39.79
N LYS A 400 -0.87 9.41 -40.18
CA LYS A 400 -1.71 9.98 -41.23
C LYS A 400 -2.18 11.39 -40.86
N ARG A 401 -2.65 11.60 -39.62
CA ARG A 401 -3.06 12.94 -39.13
C ARG A 401 -1.89 13.91 -39.10
N LEU A 402 -0.69 13.46 -38.67
CA LEU A 402 0.51 14.27 -38.71
C LEU A 402 0.88 14.64 -40.12
N PHE A 403 0.89 13.67 -41.03
CA PHE A 403 1.17 13.92 -42.46
C PHE A 403 0.25 15.00 -43.03
N THR A 404 -1.07 14.89 -42.80
CA THR A 404 -2.04 15.89 -43.27
C THR A 404 -1.80 17.28 -42.70
N LYS A 405 -1.33 17.39 -41.46
CA LYS A 405 -1.07 18.69 -40.79
C LYS A 405 0.25 19.34 -41.18
N VAL A 406 1.25 18.52 -41.54
CA VAL A 406 2.63 19.00 -41.79
C VAL A 406 2.93 19.08 -43.24
N ASN A 407 2.31 18.24 -44.10
CA ASN A 407 2.51 18.24 -45.52
C ASN A 407 2.11 19.57 -46.14
N GLY A 408 3.04 20.23 -46.85
CA GLY A 408 2.86 21.55 -47.42
C GLY A 408 3.03 22.74 -46.46
N LYS A 409 3.22 22.51 -45.14
CA LYS A 409 3.47 23.57 -44.17
C LYS A 409 4.88 24.15 -44.21
N TYR A 410 5.84 23.32 -44.57
CA TYR A 410 7.24 23.70 -44.64
C TYR A 410 7.72 23.56 -46.09
N GLN A 411 8.42 24.58 -46.58
CA GLN A 411 9.09 24.58 -47.91
C GLN A 411 10.57 24.40 -47.70
N VAL A 412 11.18 23.56 -48.50
CA VAL A 412 12.64 23.34 -48.52
C VAL A 412 13.16 24.00 -49.79
N ILE A 413 14.31 24.62 -49.69
CA ILE A 413 15.00 25.20 -50.88
C ILE A 413 15.40 24.02 -51.79
N GLU A 414 14.84 23.97 -52.99
CA GLU A 414 15.01 22.85 -53.95
C GLU A 414 16.49 22.63 -54.37
N SER A 415 17.36 23.65 -54.23
CA SER A 415 18.77 23.54 -54.59
C SER A 415 19.56 22.45 -53.86
N ASP A 416 19.11 22.08 -52.66
CA ASP A 416 19.85 21.12 -51.81
C ASP A 416 19.36 19.66 -51.96
N ILE A 417 18.25 19.44 -52.64
CA ILE A 417 17.65 18.09 -52.79
C ILE A 417 17.80 17.53 -54.21
N THR A 418 18.13 18.35 -55.18
CA THR A 418 18.26 17.93 -56.57
C THR A 418 19.65 17.45 -56.97
N SER A 419 20.21 16.46 -56.33
CA SER A 419 21.06 15.52 -57.04
C SER A 419 20.19 14.33 -57.47
N ASN A 420 20.03 14.18 -58.79
CA ASN A 420 19.25 13.08 -59.42
C ASN A 420 19.65 11.65 -59.00
N ILE A 421 20.68 11.52 -58.20
CA ILE A 421 21.17 10.28 -57.60
C ILE A 421 20.39 9.90 -56.32
N ALA A 422 19.93 10.90 -55.55
CA ALA A 422 19.17 10.64 -54.31
C ALA A 422 17.75 10.13 -54.62
N HIS A 423 17.09 10.68 -55.64
CA HIS A 423 15.74 10.27 -56.04
C HIS A 423 15.70 8.84 -56.61
N LYS A 424 16.69 8.44 -57.42
CA LYS A 424 16.81 7.06 -57.96
C LYS A 424 17.14 6.04 -56.86
N LYS A 425 18.02 6.36 -55.92
CA LYS A 425 18.35 5.50 -54.77
C LYS A 425 17.18 5.36 -53.80
N PHE A 426 16.44 6.44 -53.55
CA PHE A 426 15.29 6.41 -52.66
C PHE A 426 14.11 5.64 -53.26
N SER A 427 13.84 5.79 -54.57
CA SER A 427 12.83 5.02 -55.31
C SER A 427 13.19 3.54 -55.42
N GLN A 428 14.46 3.20 -55.57
CA GLN A 428 14.95 1.82 -55.54
C GLN A 428 14.85 1.24 -54.10
N TRP A 429 15.18 2.00 -53.08
CA TRP A 429 15.08 1.58 -51.71
C TRP A 429 13.61 1.32 -51.26
N LEU A 430 12.67 2.14 -51.73
CA LEU A 430 11.21 1.89 -51.50
C LEU A 430 10.72 0.62 -52.23
N LYS A 431 11.25 0.32 -53.43
CA LYS A 431 10.90 -0.89 -54.18
C LYS A 431 11.46 -2.18 -53.54
N VAL A 432 12.60 -2.12 -52.85
CA VAL A 432 13.21 -3.26 -52.14
C VAL A 432 12.47 -3.61 -50.83
N LYS A 433 11.74 -2.67 -50.21
CA LYS A 433 10.97 -2.94 -48.98
C LYS A 433 9.55 -3.47 -49.18
N GLN A 434 9.08 -3.69 -50.41
CA GLN A 434 7.82 -4.41 -50.68
C GLN A 434 7.93 -5.94 -50.58
N ILE A 435 9.10 -6.47 -50.15
CA ILE A 435 9.32 -7.90 -49.95
C ILE A 435 9.33 -8.21 -48.44
N PHE A 436 8.20 -7.97 -47.76
CA PHE A 436 7.86 -8.73 -46.54
C PHE A 436 6.39 -9.16 -46.64
N PRO A 437 6.13 -10.46 -46.79
CA PRO A 437 4.78 -10.95 -46.78
C PRO A 437 4.21 -10.82 -45.37
N GLU A 438 2.98 -10.33 -45.27
CA GLU A 438 2.14 -10.42 -44.05
C GLU A 438 2.10 -11.87 -43.61
N LYS A 439 2.66 -12.17 -42.43
CA LYS A 439 2.39 -13.43 -41.78
C LYS A 439 1.00 -13.33 -41.14
N LYS A 440 0.12 -14.22 -41.63
CA LYS A 440 -1.22 -14.50 -41.10
C LYS A 440 -1.23 -14.82 -39.60
#